data_20669fbc916ed8d27735f499ac6f3122
#
_entry.id   20669fbc916ed8d27735f499ac6f3122
#
_cell.length_a   1.000
_cell.length_b   1.000
_cell.length_c   1.000
_cell.angle_alpha   90.00
_cell.angle_beta   90.00
_cell.angle_gamma   90.00
#
_symmetry.space_group_name_H-M   'P 1'
#
loop_
_entity.id
_entity.type
_entity.pdbx_description
1 polymer ?
#
loop_
_entity_poly.entity_id
_entity_poly.type
_entity_poly.pdbx_seq_one_letter_code
_entity_poly.pdbx_strand_id
1 'polypeptide(L)'
;HPPGTAFPSNNESWGIHGRILPYIEQGVIAEKINLEQPWDDGYPGGAAGTNWATVRSTRIDAFVCPSEVHNFFRTKDGTDYVYPTNYGFNYGTWFIYDPATGDGGNGAFHPNSHYKAKKFRDGLSKTLMVSEVKAFTSYVRNTSDPGSTYPANSPPSNDSQLAAIASGGENKLGSAT
;
A
#
# COMPACT_ATOMS: atom_id res chain seq x y z
N HIS A 1 -13.12 -1.89 2.30
CA HIS A 1 -14.21 -2.16 1.37
C HIS A 1 -15.10 -3.29 1.88
N PRO A 2 -16.41 -3.23 1.65
CA PRO A 2 -17.28 -4.38 1.89
C PRO A 2 -16.81 -5.58 1.04
N PRO A 3 -16.95 -6.82 1.55
CA PRO A 3 -16.62 -8.01 0.79
C PRO A 3 -17.37 -8.05 -0.55
N GLY A 4 -16.67 -8.35 -1.64
CA GLY A 4 -17.26 -8.48 -2.97
C GLY A 4 -17.37 -7.20 -3.80
N THR A 5 -16.91 -6.06 -3.28
CA THR A 5 -16.76 -4.86 -4.11
C THR A 5 -15.41 -4.88 -4.81
N ALA A 6 -15.43 -4.77 -6.14
CA ALA A 6 -14.24 -4.46 -6.92
C ALA A 6 -13.58 -3.18 -6.40
N PHE A 7 -12.30 -2.98 -6.69
CA PHE A 7 -11.68 -1.67 -6.46
C PHE A 7 -12.51 -0.63 -7.20
N PRO A 8 -13.00 0.39 -6.51
CA PRO A 8 -13.77 1.41 -7.20
C PRO A 8 -12.88 2.11 -8.23
N SER A 9 -13.49 2.47 -9.34
CA SER A 9 -12.81 3.18 -10.44
C SER A 9 -12.21 4.53 -10.03
N ASN A 10 -12.61 5.05 -8.88
CA ASN A 10 -12.16 6.30 -8.29
C ASN A 10 -11.07 6.13 -7.21
N ASN A 11 -10.49 4.93 -7.08
CA ASN A 11 -9.38 4.63 -6.16
C ASN A 11 -9.65 4.96 -4.67
N GLU A 12 -10.85 4.68 -4.19
CA GLU A 12 -11.27 4.84 -2.77
C GLU A 12 -10.51 3.90 -1.84
N SER A 13 -9.19 3.94 -1.83
CA SER A 13 -8.37 2.95 -1.14
C SER A 13 -7.47 3.55 -0.07
N TRP A 14 -8.03 3.85 1.07
CA TRP A 14 -7.21 4.06 2.26
C TRP A 14 -6.58 2.74 2.70
N GLY A 15 -5.26 2.69 2.69
CA GLY A 15 -4.49 1.54 3.16
C GLY A 15 -4.55 1.34 4.67
N ILE A 16 -3.86 0.31 5.15
CA ILE A 16 -3.80 -0.04 6.57
C ILE A 16 -3.29 1.13 7.41
N HIS A 17 -2.29 1.89 6.91
CA HIS A 17 -1.74 3.05 7.63
C HIS A 17 -2.82 4.06 8.06
N GLY A 18 -3.75 4.41 7.17
CA GLY A 18 -4.85 5.31 7.53
C GLY A 18 -5.84 4.70 8.54
N ARG A 19 -6.06 3.39 8.45
CA ARG A 19 -7.02 2.69 9.28
C ARG A 19 -6.54 2.42 10.71
N ILE A 20 -5.22 2.36 10.95
CA ILE A 20 -4.67 2.11 12.30
C ILE A 20 -4.42 3.38 13.10
N LEU A 21 -4.55 4.56 12.50
CA LEU A 21 -4.28 5.85 13.18
C LEU A 21 -5.01 5.99 14.52
N PRO A 22 -6.30 5.62 14.67
CA PRO A 22 -6.98 5.71 15.95
C PRO A 22 -6.35 4.83 17.04
N TYR A 23 -5.66 3.77 16.66
CA TYR A 23 -5.07 2.77 17.58
C TYR A 23 -3.62 3.08 17.97
N ILE A 24 -3.02 4.11 17.37
CA ILE A 24 -1.64 4.55 17.63
C ILE A 24 -1.61 6.02 18.10
N GLU A 25 -2.64 6.44 18.83
CA GLU A 25 -2.76 7.77 19.42
C GLU A 25 -2.80 8.93 18.39
N GLN A 26 -3.15 8.64 17.15
CA GLN A 26 -3.26 9.62 16.07
C GLN A 26 -4.72 9.99 15.74
N GLY A 27 -5.57 10.07 16.76
CA GLY A 27 -7.01 10.34 16.61
C GLY A 27 -7.31 11.63 15.85
N VAL A 28 -6.58 12.70 16.13
CA VAL A 28 -6.77 14.01 15.46
C VAL A 28 -6.52 13.94 13.96
N ILE A 29 -5.57 13.10 13.52
CA ILE A 29 -5.32 12.88 12.10
C ILE A 29 -6.38 11.93 11.52
N ALA A 30 -6.76 10.90 12.28
CA ALA A 30 -7.79 9.96 11.85
C ALA A 30 -9.14 10.62 11.59
N GLU A 31 -9.53 11.62 12.37
CA GLU A 31 -10.77 12.40 12.18
C GLU A 31 -10.81 13.16 10.84
N LYS A 32 -9.66 13.43 10.24
CA LYS A 32 -9.55 14.07 8.93
C LYS A 32 -9.69 13.09 7.76
N ILE A 33 -9.71 11.80 8.03
CA ILE A 33 -9.84 10.75 7.01
C ILE A 33 -11.30 10.38 6.83
N ASN A 34 -11.80 10.53 5.62
CA ASN A 34 -13.04 9.90 5.19
C ASN A 34 -12.73 8.64 4.39
N LEU A 35 -12.97 7.48 5.00
CA LEU A 35 -12.70 6.18 4.39
C LEU A 35 -13.56 5.88 3.15
N GLU A 36 -14.64 6.64 2.95
CA GLU A 36 -15.54 6.53 1.79
C GLU A 36 -15.06 7.36 0.58
N GLN A 37 -13.98 8.13 0.77
CA GLN A 37 -13.39 8.94 -0.29
C GLN A 37 -12.00 8.43 -0.67
N PRO A 38 -11.56 8.66 -1.93
CA PRO A 38 -10.23 8.28 -2.35
C PRO A 38 -9.16 9.02 -1.54
N TRP A 39 -8.06 8.34 -1.29
CA TRP A 39 -6.91 8.97 -0.64
C TRP A 39 -6.20 9.96 -1.58
N ASP A 40 -6.41 9.86 -2.87
CA ASP A 40 -5.81 10.70 -3.93
C ASP A 40 -6.89 11.49 -4.66
N ASP A 41 -7.01 12.78 -4.35
CA ASP A 41 -7.96 13.72 -4.96
C ASP A 41 -7.60 14.13 -6.39
N GLY A 42 -6.37 13.86 -6.82
CA GLY A 42 -5.92 14.07 -8.20
C GLY A 42 -6.44 13.03 -9.18
N TYR A 43 -7.16 12.01 -8.71
CA TYR A 43 -7.73 10.98 -9.56
C TYR A 43 -9.09 11.43 -10.14
N PRO A 44 -9.41 11.12 -11.41
CA PRO A 44 -10.69 11.51 -12.00
C PRO A 44 -11.86 11.01 -11.14
N GLY A 45 -12.65 11.94 -10.60
CA GLY A 45 -13.77 11.65 -9.71
C GLY A 45 -13.49 11.80 -8.22
N GLY A 46 -12.27 12.08 -7.82
CA GLY A 46 -11.94 12.46 -6.44
C GLY A 46 -12.49 13.83 -6.09
N ALA A 47 -13.11 13.96 -4.92
CA ALA A 47 -13.52 15.28 -4.42
C ALA A 47 -12.26 16.11 -4.12
N ALA A 48 -12.19 17.31 -4.67
CA ALA A 48 -11.05 18.19 -4.49
C ALA A 48 -10.73 18.41 -2.99
N GLY A 49 -9.59 17.94 -2.59
CA GLY A 49 -8.73 18.68 -1.66
C GLY A 49 -8.90 18.52 -0.18
N THR A 50 -9.68 17.63 0.39
CA THR A 50 -9.87 17.74 1.84
C THR A 50 -9.20 16.69 2.71
N ASN A 51 -9.17 15.45 2.31
CA ASN A 51 -8.67 14.40 3.23
C ASN A 51 -7.21 14.07 3.03
N TRP A 52 -6.83 13.73 1.81
CA TRP A 52 -5.50 13.22 1.59
C TRP A 52 -4.43 14.32 1.56
N ALA A 53 -4.74 15.52 1.04
CA ALA A 53 -3.79 16.62 1.01
C ALA A 53 -3.26 16.96 2.41
N THR A 54 -4.14 16.92 3.41
CA THR A 54 -3.74 17.17 4.80
C THR A 54 -3.04 15.97 5.43
N VAL A 55 -3.54 14.76 5.19
CA VAL A 55 -3.01 13.55 5.84
C VAL A 55 -1.72 13.08 5.19
N ARG A 56 -1.64 13.04 3.86
CA ARG A 56 -0.46 12.59 3.13
C ARG A 56 0.79 13.41 3.40
N SER A 57 0.63 14.72 3.59
CA SER A 57 1.72 15.66 3.90
C SER A 57 1.96 15.83 5.38
N THR A 58 1.32 15.03 6.25
CA THR A 58 1.58 15.06 7.67
C THR A 58 2.61 13.99 8.02
N ARG A 59 3.70 14.40 8.67
CA ARG A 59 4.63 13.47 9.28
C ARG A 59 3.98 12.83 10.50
N ILE A 60 3.97 11.50 10.52
CA ILE A 60 3.48 10.71 11.66
C ILE A 60 4.67 9.96 12.24
N ASP A 61 5.18 10.43 13.38
CA ASP A 61 6.40 9.91 13.98
C ASP A 61 6.37 8.40 14.22
N ALA A 62 5.20 7.86 14.57
CA ALA A 62 5.01 6.42 14.75
C ALA A 62 5.25 5.59 13.47
N PHE A 63 5.25 6.23 12.31
CA PHE A 63 5.51 5.56 11.02
C PHE A 63 6.92 5.82 10.47
N VAL A 64 7.77 6.53 11.22
CA VAL A 64 9.10 6.90 10.79
C VAL A 64 10.15 6.19 11.64
N CYS A 65 11.05 5.47 10.99
CA CYS A 65 12.22 4.92 11.66
C CYS A 65 13.18 6.04 12.04
N PRO A 66 13.64 6.12 13.30
CA PRO A 66 14.57 7.16 13.72
C PRO A 66 15.93 7.15 12.99
N SER A 67 16.31 6.01 12.44
CA SER A 67 17.56 5.84 11.68
C SER A 67 17.39 5.97 10.16
N GLU A 68 16.18 6.33 9.67
CA GLU A 68 15.94 6.54 8.25
C GLU A 68 16.66 7.80 7.76
N VAL A 69 17.52 7.62 6.77
CA VAL A 69 18.30 8.73 6.20
C VAL A 69 17.47 9.61 5.23
N HIS A 70 16.41 9.05 4.64
CA HIS A 70 15.49 9.75 3.75
C HIS A 70 14.24 10.26 4.49
N ASN A 71 14.47 10.87 5.66
CA ASN A 71 13.42 11.38 6.54
C ASN A 71 13.02 12.81 6.11
N PHE A 72 12.46 12.92 4.91
CA PHE A 72 12.01 14.19 4.32
C PHE A 72 10.83 13.97 3.37
N PHE A 73 10.12 15.04 3.04
CA PHE A 73 8.99 14.99 2.11
C PHE A 73 9.42 14.56 0.72
N ARG A 74 8.59 13.73 0.09
CA ARG A 74 8.58 13.64 -1.35
C ARG A 74 7.88 14.87 -1.91
N THR A 75 8.54 15.60 -2.78
CA THR A 75 7.97 16.76 -3.45
C THR A 75 7.34 16.40 -4.80
N LYS A 76 6.37 17.17 -5.20
CA LYS A 76 5.81 17.16 -6.55
C LYS A 76 5.61 18.61 -6.98
N ASP A 77 6.17 18.98 -8.14
CA ASP A 77 6.11 20.35 -8.68
C ASP A 77 6.59 21.41 -7.68
N GLY A 78 7.65 21.10 -6.92
CA GLY A 78 8.25 21.98 -5.91
C GLY A 78 7.46 22.11 -4.60
N THR A 79 6.39 21.34 -4.42
CA THR A 79 5.56 21.37 -3.22
C THR A 79 5.63 20.05 -2.48
N ASP A 80 5.63 20.09 -1.15
CA ASP A 80 5.55 18.90 -0.29
C ASP A 80 4.30 18.10 -0.63
N TYR A 81 4.50 16.85 -1.05
CA TYR A 81 3.43 16.04 -1.58
C TYR A 81 3.04 14.89 -0.64
N VAL A 82 4.00 14.06 -0.27
CA VAL A 82 3.76 12.89 0.59
C VAL A 82 4.89 12.76 1.59
N TYR A 83 4.57 12.49 2.86
CA TYR A 83 5.57 12.06 3.83
C TYR A 83 5.69 10.52 3.77
N PRO A 84 6.91 9.98 3.62
CA PRO A 84 7.11 8.54 3.53
C PRO A 84 6.86 7.83 4.87
N THR A 85 6.68 6.52 4.79
CA THR A 85 6.59 5.64 5.96
C THR A 85 7.66 4.56 5.89
N ASN A 86 8.10 4.08 7.05
CA ASN A 86 9.11 3.02 7.15
C ASN A 86 8.51 1.66 7.55
N TYR A 87 7.21 1.52 7.53
CA TYR A 87 6.56 0.26 7.91
C TYR A 87 5.73 -0.28 6.77
N GLY A 88 6.09 -1.50 6.33
CA GLY A 88 5.38 -2.26 5.32
C GLY A 88 4.55 -3.38 5.94
N PHE A 89 3.33 -3.56 5.46
CA PHE A 89 2.44 -4.64 5.88
C PHE A 89 2.63 -5.87 4.99
N ASN A 90 2.60 -7.06 5.60
CA ASN A 90 2.83 -8.31 4.90
C ASN A 90 1.59 -8.74 4.11
N TYR A 91 1.63 -8.51 2.80
CA TYR A 91 0.62 -8.99 1.84
C TYR A 91 0.97 -10.36 1.24
N GLY A 92 2.12 -10.94 1.58
CA GLY A 92 2.56 -12.24 1.11
C GLY A 92 3.77 -12.19 0.19
N THR A 93 4.04 -13.32 -0.42
CA THR A 93 5.25 -13.53 -1.25
C THR A 93 5.08 -13.09 -2.70
N TRP A 94 3.86 -13.07 -3.18
CA TRP A 94 3.53 -12.74 -4.55
C TRP A 94 2.07 -12.34 -4.67
N PHE A 95 1.75 -11.41 -5.57
CA PHE A 95 0.41 -10.99 -5.97
C PHE A 95 -0.48 -10.58 -4.79
N ILE A 96 -0.63 -9.30 -4.60
CA ILE A 96 -1.34 -8.75 -3.44
C ILE A 96 -2.84 -9.04 -3.50
N TYR A 97 -3.44 -8.92 -4.70
CA TYR A 97 -4.87 -9.06 -4.90
C TYR A 97 -5.21 -9.18 -6.38
N ASP A 98 -6.08 -10.09 -6.72
CA ASP A 98 -6.68 -10.23 -8.04
C ASP A 98 -8.11 -9.66 -8.03
N PRO A 99 -8.37 -8.55 -8.70
CA PRO A 99 -9.70 -7.94 -8.70
C PRO A 99 -10.73 -8.77 -9.49
N ALA A 100 -10.31 -9.63 -10.41
CA ALA A 100 -11.22 -10.46 -11.21
C ALA A 100 -11.78 -11.63 -10.40
N THR A 101 -10.94 -12.25 -9.56
CA THR A 101 -11.34 -13.40 -8.72
C THR A 101 -11.67 -13.02 -7.29
N GLY A 102 -11.18 -11.86 -6.83
CA GLY A 102 -11.25 -11.45 -5.44
C GLY A 102 -10.20 -12.15 -4.54
N ASP A 103 -9.28 -12.91 -5.14
CA ASP A 103 -8.25 -13.63 -4.40
C ASP A 103 -7.18 -12.67 -3.89
N GLY A 104 -6.77 -12.88 -2.66
CA GLY A 104 -5.66 -12.15 -2.03
C GLY A 104 -4.38 -12.97 -1.97
N GLY A 105 -3.27 -12.30 -1.66
CA GLY A 105 -2.00 -12.95 -1.40
C GLY A 105 -2.02 -13.85 -0.17
N ASN A 106 -0.92 -14.57 0.05
CA ASN A 106 -0.75 -15.49 1.18
C ASN A 106 -0.22 -14.81 2.46
N GLY A 107 -0.21 -13.50 2.52
CA GLY A 107 0.25 -12.73 3.68
C GLY A 107 -0.77 -12.62 4.81
N ALA A 108 -0.38 -11.85 5.83
CA ALA A 108 -1.25 -11.54 6.95
C ALA A 108 -2.41 -10.61 6.57
N PHE A 109 -2.25 -9.85 5.51
CA PHE A 109 -3.23 -8.89 5.01
C PHE A 109 -3.45 -9.07 3.51
N HIS A 110 -4.66 -8.77 3.06
CA HIS A 110 -4.96 -8.47 1.67
C HIS A 110 -6.19 -7.56 1.57
N PRO A 111 -6.41 -6.84 0.46
CA PRO A 111 -7.60 -6.04 0.27
C PRO A 111 -8.88 -6.84 0.57
N ASN A 112 -9.83 -6.20 1.24
CA ASN A 112 -11.12 -6.80 1.63
C ASN A 112 -11.04 -8.01 2.57
N SER A 113 -9.87 -8.29 3.18
CA SER A 113 -9.77 -9.41 4.13
C SER A 113 -10.41 -9.08 5.48
N HIS A 114 -11.06 -10.09 6.07
CA HIS A 114 -11.65 -10.04 7.41
C HIS A 114 -11.13 -11.23 8.25
N TYR A 115 -9.82 -11.28 8.45
CA TYR A 115 -9.20 -12.38 9.18
C TYR A 115 -9.39 -12.24 10.67
N LYS A 116 -9.77 -13.36 11.29
CA LYS A 116 -9.76 -13.52 12.74
C LYS A 116 -8.46 -14.21 13.17
N ALA A 117 -8.07 -14.06 14.42
CA ALA A 117 -6.83 -14.67 14.96
C ALA A 117 -6.71 -16.18 14.66
N LYS A 118 -7.83 -16.92 14.63
CA LYS A 118 -7.88 -18.35 14.29
C LYS A 118 -7.42 -18.69 12.86
N LYS A 119 -7.32 -17.71 11.97
CA LYS A 119 -6.79 -17.91 10.60
C LYS A 119 -5.28 -18.19 10.63
N PHE A 120 -4.59 -17.66 11.62
CA PHE A 120 -3.14 -17.83 11.79
C PHE A 120 -2.84 -19.10 12.59
N ARG A 121 -2.86 -20.23 11.90
CA ARG A 121 -2.78 -21.57 12.52
C ARG A 121 -1.47 -21.81 13.27
N ASP A 122 -0.39 -21.16 12.82
CA ASP A 122 0.94 -21.25 13.45
C ASP A 122 1.10 -20.29 14.65
N GLY A 123 0.04 -19.53 14.94
CA GLY A 123 0.01 -18.53 16.00
C GLY A 123 0.45 -17.14 15.56
N LEU A 124 -0.13 -16.11 16.18
CA LEU A 124 0.17 -14.71 15.89
C LEU A 124 1.64 -14.36 16.15
N SER A 125 2.26 -15.01 17.15
CA SER A 125 3.67 -14.79 17.49
C SER A 125 4.66 -15.32 16.46
N LYS A 126 4.21 -16.16 15.52
CA LYS A 126 5.03 -16.71 14.42
C LYS A 126 4.68 -16.12 13.06
N THR A 127 3.75 -15.18 13.03
CA THR A 127 3.29 -14.55 11.80
C THR A 127 3.91 -13.16 11.66
N LEU A 128 4.70 -12.94 10.62
CA LEU A 128 5.19 -11.61 10.27
C LEU A 128 3.99 -10.78 9.75
N MET A 129 3.62 -9.77 10.48
CA MET A 129 2.52 -8.86 10.10
C MET A 129 3.04 -7.55 9.52
N VAL A 130 4.03 -6.96 10.17
CA VAL A 130 4.60 -5.67 9.79
C VAL A 130 6.11 -5.78 9.85
N SER A 131 6.80 -5.12 8.95
CA SER A 131 8.25 -5.03 8.95
C SER A 131 8.68 -3.60 8.66
N GLU A 132 9.85 -3.27 9.16
CA GLU A 132 10.53 -2.04 8.80
C GLU A 132 11.04 -2.13 7.35
N VAL A 133 10.83 -1.07 6.59
CA VAL A 133 11.22 -0.96 5.18
C VAL A 133 11.86 0.40 4.92
N LYS A 134 12.67 0.50 3.88
CA LYS A 134 13.21 1.79 3.47
C LYS A 134 12.10 2.72 2.99
N ALA A 135 12.18 4.00 3.32
CA ALA A 135 11.25 5.02 2.88
C ALA A 135 11.21 5.16 1.35
N PHE A 136 12.35 4.97 0.71
CA PHE A 136 12.50 5.07 -0.73
C PHE A 136 13.15 3.81 -1.31
N THR A 137 12.48 3.20 -2.27
CA THR A 137 12.98 2.05 -3.03
C THR A 137 12.68 2.25 -4.51
N SER A 138 13.62 1.82 -5.36
CA SER A 138 13.34 1.75 -6.80
C SER A 138 12.29 0.69 -7.09
N TYR A 139 11.40 0.97 -8.02
CA TYR A 139 10.36 0.04 -8.43
C TYR A 139 9.98 0.20 -9.91
N VAL A 140 9.35 -0.81 -10.45
CA VAL A 140 8.77 -0.78 -11.80
C VAL A 140 7.25 -0.72 -11.67
N ARG A 141 6.62 0.17 -12.42
CA ARG A 141 5.16 0.29 -12.45
C ARG A 141 4.64 0.30 -13.89
N ASN A 142 3.33 0.26 -14.04
CA ASN A 142 2.65 0.23 -15.33
C ASN A 142 3.10 -0.96 -16.20
N THR A 143 3.37 -2.09 -15.54
CA THR A 143 3.60 -3.36 -16.20
C THR A 143 2.29 -3.94 -16.72
N SER A 144 2.38 -4.92 -17.62
CA SER A 144 1.23 -5.73 -17.97
C SER A 144 0.74 -6.53 -16.74
N ASP A 145 -0.55 -6.86 -16.72
CA ASP A 145 -1.10 -7.71 -15.66
C ASP A 145 -0.49 -9.12 -15.73
N PRO A 146 0.25 -9.57 -14.72
CA PRO A 146 0.83 -10.91 -14.72
C PRO A 146 -0.17 -12.00 -14.31
N GLY A 147 -1.39 -11.62 -13.88
CA GLY A 147 -2.34 -12.52 -13.22
C GLY A 147 -2.76 -13.72 -14.05
N SER A 148 -2.82 -13.59 -15.37
CA SER A 148 -3.13 -14.72 -16.27
C SER A 148 -1.99 -15.74 -16.38
N THR A 149 -0.74 -15.27 -16.29
CA THR A 149 0.46 -16.13 -16.42
C THR A 149 0.99 -16.58 -15.08
N TYR A 150 0.91 -15.70 -14.06
CA TYR A 150 1.40 -15.93 -12.71
C TYR A 150 0.33 -15.59 -11.68
N PRO A 151 -0.69 -16.46 -11.53
CA PRO A 151 -1.76 -16.24 -10.56
C PRO A 151 -1.22 -16.27 -9.11
N ALA A 152 -2.04 -15.84 -8.17
CA ALA A 152 -1.67 -15.67 -6.75
C ALA A 152 -0.97 -16.90 -6.13
N ASN A 153 -1.31 -18.10 -6.58
CA ASN A 153 -0.77 -19.36 -6.07
C ASN A 153 0.43 -19.91 -6.88
N SER A 154 0.85 -19.22 -7.93
CA SER A 154 1.93 -19.68 -8.81
C SER A 154 2.87 -18.51 -9.15
N PRO A 155 3.70 -18.08 -8.20
CA PRO A 155 4.62 -16.97 -8.41
C PRO A 155 5.68 -17.29 -9.48
N PRO A 156 6.28 -16.26 -10.11
CA PRO A 156 7.46 -16.43 -10.92
C PRO A 156 8.56 -17.15 -10.12
N SER A 157 9.22 -18.08 -10.75
CA SER A 157 10.23 -18.95 -10.09
C SER A 157 11.66 -18.51 -10.32
N ASN A 158 11.90 -17.53 -11.19
CA ASN A 158 13.23 -17.04 -11.51
C ASN A 158 13.23 -15.58 -12.01
N ASP A 159 14.41 -14.98 -12.05
CA ASP A 159 14.60 -13.58 -12.43
C ASP A 159 14.20 -13.29 -13.88
N SER A 160 14.33 -14.25 -14.79
CA SER A 160 13.94 -14.06 -16.18
C SER A 160 12.42 -13.89 -16.33
N GLN A 161 11.65 -14.62 -15.55
CA GLN A 161 10.19 -14.47 -15.50
C GLN A 161 9.79 -13.13 -14.88
N LEU A 162 10.46 -12.70 -13.83
CA LEU A 162 10.25 -11.38 -13.23
C LEU A 162 10.61 -10.27 -14.23
N ALA A 163 11.73 -10.39 -14.93
CA ALA A 163 12.13 -9.42 -15.95
C ALA A 163 11.12 -9.34 -17.11
N ALA A 164 10.54 -10.47 -17.50
CA ALA A 164 9.49 -10.51 -18.52
C ALA A 164 8.22 -9.73 -18.09
N ILE A 165 7.80 -9.86 -16.83
CA ILE A 165 6.68 -9.10 -16.26
C ILE A 165 7.01 -7.60 -16.21
N ALA A 166 8.23 -7.26 -15.83
CA ALA A 166 8.69 -5.88 -15.75
C ALA A 166 8.92 -5.23 -17.13
N SER A 167 9.00 -6.05 -18.17
CA SER A 167 9.21 -5.60 -19.55
C SER A 167 8.07 -4.67 -20.01
N GLY A 168 8.41 -3.49 -20.48
CA GLY A 168 7.43 -2.48 -20.87
C GLY A 168 6.92 -1.59 -19.73
N GLY A 169 7.29 -1.86 -18.49
CA GLY A 169 6.98 -1.02 -17.36
C GLY A 169 7.91 0.21 -17.27
N GLU A 170 7.49 1.18 -16.46
CA GLU A 170 8.28 2.37 -16.18
C GLU A 170 9.16 2.17 -14.94
N ASN A 171 10.46 2.33 -15.11
CA ASN A 171 11.37 2.40 -13.97
C ASN A 171 11.16 3.70 -13.20
N LYS A 172 10.83 3.60 -11.95
CA LYS A 172 10.78 4.73 -11.02
C LYS A 172 11.88 4.53 -9.98
N LEU A 173 12.81 5.44 -9.98
CA LEU A 173 13.71 5.57 -8.85
C LEU A 173 12.88 6.12 -7.69
N GLY A 174 13.01 5.53 -6.53
CA GLY A 174 12.39 6.04 -5.31
C GLY A 174 13.07 7.34 -4.89
N SER A 175 13.19 8.28 -5.80
CA SER A 175 13.79 9.58 -5.55
C SER A 175 12.72 10.61 -5.24
N ALA A 176 13.06 11.51 -4.36
CA ALA A 176 12.32 12.73 -4.09
C ALA A 176 12.48 13.75 -5.24
N THR A 177 12.35 13.33 -6.48
CA THR A 177 12.36 14.24 -7.63
C THR A 177 11.01 14.22 -8.31
#